data_23bd67327ac14c53b0b126bf319250d8
#
_entry.id   23bd67327ac14c53b0b126bf319250d8
#
_cell.length_a   1.000
_cell.length_b   1.000
_cell.length_c   1.000
_cell.angle_alpha   90.00
_cell.angle_beta   90.00
_cell.angle_gamma   90.00
#
_symmetry.space_group_name_H-M   'P 1'
#
loop_
_entity.id
_entity.type
_entity.pdbx_description
1 polymer ?
#
loop_
_entity_poly.entity_id
_entity_poly.type
_entity_poly.pdbx_seq_one_letter_code
_entity_poly.pdbx_strand_id
1 'polypeptide(L)'
;MNLYKPGEGRLKYASKDHPALPSAKVGILIANLGTPDNTDYWSMRRYLNEFLSDKRVIDYPKWLWQPLLQLVILSKRPFSSGEAYKSIWNNKDNESPLLTTTTVSYTHLTLPTNLCV
;
A
#
# COMPACT_ATOMS: atom_id res chain seq x y z
N MET A 1 9.29 24.26 -20.36
CA MET A 1 8.49 23.35 -19.50
C MET A 1 7.04 23.83 -19.59
N ASN A 2 6.21 23.13 -20.35
CA ASN A 2 4.80 23.48 -20.48
C ASN A 2 4.09 23.17 -19.16
N LEU A 3 3.91 24.18 -18.35
CA LEU A 3 3.04 24.12 -17.19
C LEU A 3 1.62 23.84 -17.68
N TYR A 4 1.11 22.64 -17.36
CA TYR A 4 -0.28 22.28 -17.59
C TYR A 4 -1.18 23.37 -16.96
N LYS A 5 -1.88 24.12 -17.81
CA LYS A 5 -2.92 25.05 -17.34
C LYS A 5 -4.18 24.23 -17.04
N PRO A 6 -4.59 24.10 -15.79
CA PRO A 6 -5.82 23.37 -15.47
C PRO A 6 -7.00 24.13 -16.11
N GLY A 7 -7.72 23.47 -16.99
CA GLY A 7 -8.99 23.97 -17.51
C GLY A 7 -9.15 24.03 -19.04
N GLU A 8 -8.09 24.23 -19.83
CA GLU A 8 -8.24 24.41 -21.27
C GLU A 8 -8.49 23.13 -22.09
N GLY A 9 -8.00 21.98 -21.61
CA GLY A 9 -8.12 20.70 -22.36
C GLY A 9 -9.42 19.92 -22.12
N ARG A 10 -10.06 20.08 -20.96
CA ARG A 10 -11.28 19.33 -20.61
C ARG A 10 -12.58 19.97 -21.08
N LEU A 11 -12.61 21.27 -21.25
CA LEU A 11 -13.81 22.00 -21.67
C LEU A 11 -14.18 21.72 -23.14
N LYS A 12 -13.25 21.26 -23.96
CA LYS A 12 -13.51 20.94 -25.37
C LYS A 12 -14.54 19.81 -25.57
N TYR A 13 -14.66 18.91 -24.58
CA TYR A 13 -15.56 17.75 -24.63
C TYR A 13 -16.67 17.79 -23.59
N ALA A 14 -16.74 18.83 -22.78
CA ALA A 14 -17.81 19.02 -21.82
C ALA A 14 -19.04 19.62 -22.47
N SER A 15 -20.24 19.28 -21.98
CA SER A 15 -21.49 19.93 -22.42
C SER A 15 -21.44 21.42 -22.08
N LYS A 16 -22.17 22.25 -22.85
CA LYS A 16 -22.23 23.69 -22.61
C LYS A 16 -22.78 24.09 -21.24
N ASP A 17 -23.55 23.19 -20.63
CA ASP A 17 -24.16 23.40 -19.31
C ASP A 17 -23.33 22.77 -18.17
N HIS A 18 -22.07 22.42 -18.44
CA HIS A 18 -21.20 21.86 -17.42
C HIS A 18 -20.86 22.90 -16.35
N PRO A 19 -21.09 22.60 -15.05
CA PRO A 19 -20.74 23.56 -13.99
C PRO A 19 -19.23 23.85 -13.99
N ALA A 20 -18.87 25.03 -13.56
CA ALA A 20 -17.48 25.45 -13.47
C ALA A 20 -16.69 24.46 -12.63
N LEU A 21 -15.58 23.93 -13.16
CA LEU A 21 -14.73 23.01 -12.44
C LEU A 21 -13.99 23.77 -11.31
N PRO A 22 -14.00 23.24 -10.08
CA PRO A 22 -13.18 23.82 -9.02
C PRO A 22 -11.70 23.76 -9.42
N SER A 23 -10.89 24.65 -8.89
CA SER A 23 -9.44 24.64 -9.13
C SER A 23 -8.86 23.25 -8.82
N ALA A 24 -8.11 22.69 -9.76
CA ALA A 24 -7.52 21.37 -9.59
C ALA A 24 -6.54 21.38 -8.41
N LYS A 25 -6.77 20.49 -7.45
CA LYS A 25 -5.81 20.21 -6.37
C LYS A 25 -4.98 19.00 -6.76
N VAL A 26 -3.68 19.05 -6.53
CA VAL A 26 -2.79 17.91 -6.72
C VAL A 26 -2.89 17.03 -5.48
N GLY A 27 -3.32 15.78 -5.65
CA GLY A 27 -3.29 14.76 -4.62
C GLY A 27 -2.14 13.77 -4.88
N ILE A 28 -1.42 13.40 -3.84
CA ILE A 28 -0.37 12.38 -3.89
C ILE A 28 -0.84 11.20 -3.03
N LEU A 29 -0.94 10.03 -3.65
CA LEU A 29 -1.24 8.77 -2.98
C LEU A 29 0.04 7.94 -2.88
N ILE A 30 0.45 7.63 -1.66
CA ILE A 30 1.52 6.67 -1.39
C ILE A 30 0.89 5.36 -0.97
N ALA A 31 1.19 4.29 -1.69
CA ALA A 31 0.69 2.95 -1.38
C ALA A 31 1.84 1.95 -1.34
N ASN A 32 1.76 1.00 -0.42
CA ASN A 32 2.66 -0.14 -0.33
C ASN A 32 1.87 -1.45 -0.20
N LEU A 33 2.56 -2.58 -0.30
CA LEU A 33 1.96 -3.90 -0.20
C LEU A 33 1.55 -4.28 1.24
N GLY A 34 1.81 -3.43 2.20
CA GLY A 34 1.61 -3.73 3.61
C GLY A 34 2.80 -4.46 4.25
N THR A 35 2.78 -4.55 5.55
CA THR A 35 3.79 -5.24 6.36
C THR A 35 3.10 -5.98 7.50
N PRO A 36 3.71 -7.04 8.06
CA PRO A 36 3.17 -7.68 9.26
C PRO A 36 3.27 -6.73 10.47
N ASP A 37 2.35 -6.86 11.40
CA ASP A 37 2.32 -6.06 12.63
C ASP A 37 3.48 -6.42 13.56
N ASN A 38 3.94 -7.68 13.53
CA ASN A 38 5.03 -8.18 14.34
C ASN A 38 5.70 -9.38 13.65
N THR A 39 6.85 -9.81 14.17
CA THR A 39 7.63 -10.94 13.65
C THR A 39 7.23 -12.30 14.24
N ASP A 40 6.23 -12.33 15.13
CA ASP A 40 5.72 -13.56 15.71
C ASP A 40 4.94 -14.41 14.70
N TYR A 41 4.82 -15.73 15.01
CA TYR A 41 4.16 -16.68 14.11
C TYR A 41 2.74 -16.28 13.71
N TRP A 42 1.94 -15.82 14.67
CA TRP A 42 0.54 -15.52 14.42
C TRP A 42 0.34 -14.25 13.59
N SER A 43 1.13 -13.21 13.84
CA SER A 43 1.12 -11.98 13.05
C SER A 43 1.58 -12.25 11.62
N MET A 44 2.64 -13.04 11.44
CA MET A 44 3.12 -13.45 10.13
C MET A 44 2.11 -14.33 9.40
N ARG A 45 1.47 -15.26 10.10
CA ARG A 45 0.45 -16.13 9.52
C ARG A 45 -0.76 -15.34 9.04
N ARG A 46 -1.24 -14.37 9.84
CA ARG A 46 -2.36 -13.50 9.48
C ARG A 46 -2.02 -12.65 8.26
N TYR A 47 -0.87 -12.00 8.26
CA TYR A 47 -0.39 -11.20 7.14
C TYR A 47 -0.28 -12.01 5.85
N LEU A 48 0.36 -13.18 5.89
CA LEU A 48 0.49 -14.05 4.72
C LEU A 48 -0.86 -14.61 4.25
N ASN A 49 -1.75 -14.94 5.15
CA ASN A 49 -3.08 -15.41 4.79
C ASN A 49 -3.88 -14.32 4.07
N GLU A 50 -3.87 -13.11 4.57
CA GLU A 50 -4.55 -11.97 3.96
C GLU A 50 -3.95 -11.65 2.58
N PHE A 51 -2.63 -11.55 2.50
CA PHE A 51 -1.92 -11.26 1.27
C PHE A 51 -2.11 -12.33 0.18
N LEU A 52 -1.98 -13.61 0.54
CA LEU A 52 -2.09 -14.72 -0.42
C LEU A 52 -3.54 -15.14 -0.72
N SER A 53 -4.52 -14.64 0.03
CA SER A 53 -5.94 -14.83 -0.26
C SER A 53 -6.51 -13.79 -1.21
N ASP A 54 -5.77 -12.71 -1.47
CA ASP A 54 -6.21 -11.68 -2.40
C ASP A 54 -6.15 -12.23 -3.84
N LYS A 55 -7.29 -12.15 -4.52
CA LYS A 55 -7.45 -12.59 -5.91
C LYS A 55 -6.53 -11.83 -6.89
N ARG A 56 -6.10 -10.63 -6.52
CA ARG A 56 -5.18 -9.81 -7.32
C ARG A 56 -3.74 -10.30 -7.26
N VAL A 57 -3.40 -11.02 -6.19
CA VAL A 57 -2.05 -11.59 -5.99
C VAL A 57 -1.99 -12.99 -6.59
N ILE A 58 -3.04 -13.79 -6.38
CA ILE A 58 -3.09 -15.18 -6.83
C ILE A 58 -4.44 -15.48 -7.50
N ASP A 59 -4.39 -15.76 -8.79
CA ASP A 59 -5.57 -16.03 -9.62
C ASP A 59 -5.87 -17.53 -9.73
N TYR A 60 -5.93 -18.22 -8.59
CA TYR A 60 -6.39 -19.60 -8.52
C TYR A 60 -7.83 -19.69 -7.97
N PRO A 61 -8.60 -20.72 -8.33
CA PRO A 61 -9.93 -20.94 -7.77
C PRO A 61 -9.85 -21.14 -6.24
N LYS A 62 -10.66 -20.41 -5.49
CA LYS A 62 -10.61 -20.38 -4.02
C LYS A 62 -10.74 -21.75 -3.37
N TRP A 63 -11.57 -22.63 -3.93
CA TRP A 63 -11.83 -23.97 -3.40
C TRP A 63 -10.59 -24.88 -3.43
N LEU A 64 -9.68 -24.66 -4.39
CA LEU A 64 -8.42 -25.40 -4.49
C LEU A 64 -7.30 -24.70 -3.72
N TRP A 65 -7.25 -23.38 -3.79
CA TRP A 65 -6.18 -22.59 -3.20
C TRP A 65 -6.26 -22.52 -1.67
N GLN A 66 -7.44 -22.35 -1.11
CA GLN A 66 -7.62 -22.18 0.33
C GLN A 66 -7.12 -23.37 1.16
N PRO A 67 -7.45 -24.64 0.84
CA PRO A 67 -6.90 -25.79 1.56
C PRO A 67 -5.38 -25.88 1.45
N LEU A 68 -4.83 -25.65 0.27
CA LEU A 68 -3.39 -25.65 0.04
C LEU A 68 -2.67 -24.55 0.84
N LEU A 69 -3.23 -23.35 0.83
CA LEU A 69 -2.73 -22.22 1.59
C LEU A 69 -2.70 -22.51 3.09
N GLN A 70 -3.81 -22.98 3.66
CA GLN A 70 -3.96 -23.21 5.09
C GLN A 70 -3.11 -24.38 5.62
N LEU A 71 -3.05 -25.48 4.88
CA LEU A 71 -2.42 -26.70 5.33
C LEU A 71 -0.90 -26.74 5.04
N VAL A 72 -0.48 -26.24 3.89
CA VAL A 72 0.92 -26.36 3.45
C VAL A 72 1.69 -25.06 3.62
N ILE A 73 1.19 -23.98 3.05
CA ILE A 73 1.92 -22.72 3.00
C ILE A 73 1.96 -22.06 4.36
N LEU A 74 0.82 -21.88 5.01
CA LEU A 74 0.72 -21.19 6.30
C LEU A 74 1.22 -22.03 7.50
N SER A 75 1.54 -23.31 7.33
CA SER A 75 2.17 -24.09 8.38
C SER A 75 3.69 -23.85 8.47
N LYS A 76 4.37 -23.64 7.35
CA LYS A 76 5.83 -23.50 7.29
C LYS A 76 6.32 -22.07 7.03
N ARG A 77 5.65 -21.33 6.14
CA ARG A 77 6.04 -19.99 5.71
C ARG A 77 6.16 -18.96 6.84
N PRO A 78 5.25 -18.89 7.82
CA PRO A 78 5.36 -17.91 8.90
C PRO A 78 6.65 -18.00 9.70
N PHE A 79 7.19 -19.18 9.92
CA PHE A 79 8.48 -19.36 10.61
C PHE A 79 9.63 -18.78 9.80
N SER A 80 9.78 -19.21 8.54
CA SER A 80 10.86 -18.74 7.68
C SER A 80 10.76 -17.24 7.39
N SER A 81 9.56 -16.74 7.14
CA SER A 81 9.34 -15.30 6.91
C SER A 81 9.56 -14.50 8.19
N GLY A 82 9.13 -14.99 9.35
CA GLY A 82 9.34 -14.35 10.64
C GLY A 82 10.82 -14.17 10.96
N GLU A 83 11.66 -15.18 10.70
CA GLU A 83 13.11 -15.09 10.87
C GLU A 83 13.74 -14.06 9.93
N ALA A 84 13.34 -14.06 8.65
CA ALA A 84 13.80 -13.08 7.69
C ALA A 84 13.41 -11.64 8.10
N TYR A 85 12.19 -11.42 8.55
CA TYR A 85 11.76 -10.12 9.07
C TYR A 85 12.50 -9.70 10.34
N LYS A 86 12.78 -10.64 11.27
CA LYS A 86 13.57 -10.36 12.48
C LYS A 86 14.94 -9.82 12.16
N SER A 87 15.58 -10.29 11.10
CA SER A 87 16.92 -9.85 10.71
C SER A 87 17.00 -8.38 10.30
N ILE A 88 15.88 -7.83 9.80
CA ILE A 88 15.79 -6.44 9.33
C ILE A 88 14.87 -5.57 10.18
N TRP A 89 14.28 -6.13 11.25
CA TRP A 89 13.27 -5.46 12.07
C TRP A 89 13.84 -4.26 12.84
N ASN A 90 13.15 -3.15 12.80
CA ASN A 90 13.50 -1.97 13.58
C ASN A 90 13.06 -2.16 15.04
N ASN A 91 14.00 -2.55 15.89
CA ASN A 91 13.71 -2.85 17.30
C ASN A 91 13.36 -1.59 18.14
N LYS A 92 13.70 -0.39 17.66
CA LYS A 92 13.41 0.86 18.39
C LYS A 92 11.91 1.20 18.30
N ASP A 93 11.38 1.12 17.10
CA ASP A 93 10.00 1.50 16.81
C ASP A 93 9.06 0.27 16.75
N ASN A 94 9.64 -0.94 16.84
CA ASN A 94 8.94 -2.22 16.71
C ASN A 94 8.13 -2.34 15.42
N GLU A 95 8.72 -1.95 14.31
CA GLU A 95 8.07 -1.98 13.00
C GLU A 95 9.03 -2.38 11.87
N SER A 96 8.47 -2.70 10.71
CA SER A 96 9.29 -3.06 9.55
C SER A 96 9.94 -1.82 8.92
N PRO A 97 11.12 -1.96 8.27
CA PRO A 97 11.77 -0.87 7.56
C PRO A 97 10.88 -0.24 6.47
N LEU A 98 10.01 -1.02 5.85
CA LEU A 98 9.08 -0.53 4.84
C LEU A 98 8.06 0.44 5.45
N LEU A 99 7.52 0.12 6.63
CA LEU A 99 6.60 1.01 7.34
C LEU A 99 7.29 2.30 7.77
N THR A 100 8.44 2.19 8.42
CA THR A 100 9.26 3.34 8.84
C THR A 100 9.57 4.27 7.66
N THR A 101 10.07 3.72 6.55
CA THR A 101 10.41 4.51 5.36
C THR A 101 9.19 5.16 4.73
N THR A 102 8.06 4.46 4.67
CA THR A 102 6.80 5.00 4.12
C THR A 102 6.28 6.15 4.98
N THR A 103 6.31 5.99 6.31
CA THR A 103 5.88 7.03 7.26
C THR A 103 6.74 8.29 7.16
N VAL A 104 8.06 8.13 7.08
CA VAL A 104 9.00 9.25 6.88
C VAL A 104 8.72 9.96 5.55
N SER A 105 8.54 9.22 4.47
CA SER A 105 8.25 9.78 3.15
C SER A 105 6.94 10.58 3.14
N TYR A 106 5.89 10.04 3.75
CA TYR A 106 4.61 10.72 3.90
C TYR A 106 4.75 12.03 4.69
N THR A 107 5.46 12.00 5.82
CA THR A 107 5.68 13.18 6.66
C THR A 107 6.41 14.28 5.90
N HIS A 108 7.46 13.95 5.16
CA HIS A 108 8.22 14.91 4.35
C HIS A 108 7.43 15.47 3.16
N LEU A 109 6.54 14.69 2.55
CA LEU A 109 5.70 15.15 1.44
C LEU A 109 4.55 16.07 1.91
N THR A 110 4.06 15.92 3.12
CA THR A 110 2.99 16.78 3.66
C THR A 110 3.49 18.15 4.10
N LEU A 111 4.72 18.25 4.57
CA LEU A 111 5.30 19.50 5.03
C LEU A 111 5.36 20.61 3.95
N PRO A 112 5.85 20.35 2.72
CA PRO A 112 5.87 21.37 1.65
C PRO A 112 4.49 21.82 1.20
N THR A 113 3.47 20.96 1.22
CA THR A 113 2.12 21.31 0.80
C THR A 113 1.42 22.23 1.81
N ASN A 114 1.77 22.15 3.08
CA ASN A 114 1.26 23.04 4.13
C ASN A 114 1.92 24.45 4.10
N LEU A 115 3.10 24.55 3.49
CA LEU A 115 3.83 25.81 3.34
C LEU A 115 3.42 26.60 2.07
N CYS A 116 2.65 25.99 1.16
CA CYS A 116 2.16 26.59 -0.06
C CYS A 116 0.72 27.13 0.06
N VAL A 117 0.35 27.58 1.23
CA VAL A 117 -0.95 28.23 1.45
C VAL A 117 -0.84 29.71 1.17
#